data_96cd43f7e67f98f240764c04bc0e194b
#
_entry.id   96cd43f7e67f98f240764c04bc0e194b
#
_cell.length_a   1.000
_cell.length_b   1.000
_cell.length_c   1.000
_cell.angle_alpha   90.00
_cell.angle_beta   90.00
_cell.angle_gamma   90.00
#
_symmetry.space_group_name_H-M   'P 1'
#
loop_
_entity.id
_entity.type
_entity.pdbx_description
1 polymer ?
#
loop_
_entity_poly.entity_id
_entity_poly.type
_entity_poly.pdbx_seq_one_letter_code
_entity_poly.pdbx_strand_id
1 'polypeptide(L)'
;MPCVVALLAGCTASADEGGGSPEAVAPNSSGGGGFVVRHEPPAGADRGDASFLRDRKLLERSSATLNAFIDPGRRVTVVARSCEGEGSGYDPESRRIEICYDDVARERALFRHAGYRPADEEVAAVLVETFFHEAGHAVIDVLDLSFTDRAEEDAADQFAALMLLRQSGDGERSLRFAAKEYELTAAEEEADAESDDADGDDGDRDEHSPARLRAANHLCHLHGSAPGRSRDVVGSTLSRSRAAGCGTEWARVRGAWTERLAPLLRR
;
A
#
# COMPACT_ATOMS: atom_id res chain seq x y z
N MET A 1 78.84 9.60 30.45
CA MET A 1 78.77 10.36 31.73
C MET A 1 77.32 10.84 31.87
N PRO A 2 76.85 10.95 33.10
CA PRO A 2 76.01 9.88 33.69
C PRO A 2 74.54 10.25 33.83
N CYS A 3 73.79 9.21 33.91
CA CYS A 3 72.68 8.93 34.85
C CYS A 3 72.01 10.08 35.57
N VAL A 4 70.71 10.13 35.56
CA VAL A 4 69.95 10.05 36.83
C VAL A 4 68.58 9.41 36.55
N VAL A 5 68.31 8.35 37.30
CA VAL A 5 67.02 7.65 37.45
C VAL A 5 66.20 8.43 38.47
N ALA A 6 64.91 8.57 38.22
CA ALA A 6 63.95 8.80 39.31
C ALA A 6 62.69 8.00 39.07
N LEU A 7 62.50 6.98 39.84
CA LEU A 7 61.32 6.23 40.14
C LEU A 7 60.35 7.09 40.97
N LEU A 8 59.10 7.22 40.59
CA LEU A 8 58.01 7.40 41.54
C LEU A 8 56.81 6.55 41.13
N ALA A 9 56.50 5.68 42.07
CA ALA A 9 55.32 4.82 42.06
C ALA A 9 54.05 5.63 42.38
N GLY A 10 52.90 5.19 41.86
CA GLY A 10 51.67 5.51 42.55
C GLY A 10 50.40 5.49 41.72
N CYS A 11 49.60 4.52 42.13
CA CYS A 11 48.14 4.51 42.08
C CYS A 11 47.43 4.08 40.77
N THR A 12 47.03 2.85 40.79
CA THR A 12 45.96 2.24 40.01
C THR A 12 44.63 2.93 40.28
N ALA A 13 43.98 3.41 39.23
CA ALA A 13 42.56 3.66 39.25
C ALA A 13 41.95 2.89 38.08
N SER A 14 41.22 1.84 38.39
CA SER A 14 40.37 1.11 37.45
C SER A 14 39.24 2.03 37.02
N ALA A 15 39.20 2.41 35.74
CA ALA A 15 38.03 2.99 35.15
C ALA A 15 37.22 1.88 34.44
N ASP A 16 36.06 1.63 34.97
CA ASP A 16 35.03 0.78 34.45
C ASP A 16 34.45 1.48 33.18
N GLU A 17 34.86 1.03 32.02
CA GLU A 17 34.29 1.49 30.75
C GLU A 17 33.02 0.70 30.46
N GLY A 18 31.90 1.13 31.03
CA GLY A 18 30.56 0.76 30.61
C GLY A 18 30.26 1.33 29.22
N GLY A 19 30.60 0.56 28.17
CA GLY A 19 30.19 0.83 26.81
C GLY A 19 28.68 0.62 26.62
N GLY A 20 27.88 1.60 26.99
CA GLY A 20 26.45 1.67 26.63
C GLY A 20 26.33 2.09 25.16
N SER A 21 26.01 1.15 24.29
CA SER A 21 25.50 1.49 22.95
C SER A 21 24.31 2.40 23.10
N PRO A 22 24.17 3.46 22.28
CA PRO A 22 22.96 4.28 22.28
C PRO A 22 21.81 3.44 21.78
N GLU A 23 20.97 3.02 22.71
CA GLU A 23 19.64 2.44 22.44
C GLU A 23 18.87 3.48 21.65
N ALA A 24 18.51 3.13 20.40
CA ALA A 24 17.68 3.96 19.56
C ALA A 24 16.35 4.19 20.29
N VAL A 25 16.18 5.38 20.80
CA VAL A 25 14.94 5.83 21.44
C VAL A 25 13.86 5.79 20.37
N ALA A 26 13.04 4.74 20.42
CA ALA A 26 11.78 4.70 19.67
C ALA A 26 10.97 5.93 20.10
N PRO A 27 10.36 6.67 19.15
CA PRO A 27 9.55 7.81 19.52
C PRO A 27 8.40 7.32 20.41
N ASN A 28 8.38 7.82 21.63
CA ASN A 28 7.28 7.65 22.58
C ASN A 28 6.00 8.19 21.93
N SER A 29 5.21 7.33 21.35
CA SER A 29 3.86 7.65 20.93
C SER A 29 2.95 7.67 22.17
N SER A 30 2.95 8.80 22.85
CA SER A 30 1.92 9.13 23.83
C SER A 30 0.57 9.15 23.11
N GLY A 31 -0.26 8.12 23.31
CA GLY A 31 -1.72 8.19 23.29
C GLY A 31 -2.46 8.66 22.05
N GLY A 32 -1.85 8.75 20.89
CA GLY A 32 -2.51 9.10 19.62
C GLY A 32 -2.78 7.85 18.77
N GLY A 33 -3.87 7.86 18.01
CA GLY A 33 -4.15 6.87 16.99
C GLY A 33 -3.11 6.91 15.86
N GLY A 34 -3.09 5.88 15.02
CA GLY A 34 -2.21 5.83 13.85
C GLY A 34 -2.07 4.43 13.28
N PHE A 35 -1.48 4.36 12.09
CA PHE A 35 -1.14 3.13 11.38
C PHE A 35 0.25 2.68 11.82
N VAL A 36 0.34 1.52 12.46
CA VAL A 36 1.57 1.00 13.08
C VAL A 36 1.98 -0.30 12.42
N VAL A 37 3.15 -0.29 11.76
CA VAL A 37 3.66 -1.43 11.00
C VAL A 37 4.34 -2.46 11.91
N ARG A 38 4.12 -3.73 11.57
CA ARG A 38 4.80 -4.90 12.11
C ARG A 38 5.10 -5.87 10.99
N HIS A 39 6.22 -6.57 11.08
CA HIS A 39 6.58 -7.66 10.19
C HIS A 39 6.65 -8.96 10.98
N GLU A 40 5.84 -9.93 10.60
CA GLU A 40 5.92 -11.28 11.13
C GLU A 40 7.06 -12.05 10.44
N PRO A 41 7.61 -13.08 11.09
CA PRO A 41 8.55 -13.98 10.44
C PRO A 41 7.92 -14.63 9.20
N PRO A 42 8.56 -14.55 8.03
CA PRO A 42 8.01 -15.17 6.81
C PRO A 42 8.12 -16.70 6.87
N ALA A 43 7.17 -17.37 6.20
CA ALA A 43 7.34 -18.77 5.81
C ALA A 43 8.57 -18.94 4.92
N GLY A 44 9.08 -20.17 4.81
CA GLY A 44 10.35 -20.42 4.11
C GLY A 44 10.38 -19.94 2.66
N ALA A 45 9.25 -20.08 1.96
CA ALA A 45 9.09 -19.65 0.57
C ALA A 45 9.12 -18.12 0.42
N ASP A 46 8.59 -17.38 1.39
CA ASP A 46 8.32 -15.94 1.29
C ASP A 46 9.48 -15.07 1.78
N ARG A 47 10.64 -15.65 2.14
CA ARG A 47 11.77 -14.88 2.71
C ARG A 47 12.27 -13.77 1.79
N GLY A 48 12.32 -14.04 0.49
CA GLY A 48 12.72 -13.06 -0.52
C GLY A 48 11.73 -11.90 -0.61
N ASP A 49 10.46 -12.22 -0.56
CA ASP A 49 9.37 -11.26 -0.69
C ASP A 49 9.19 -10.43 0.59
N ALA A 50 9.37 -11.04 1.75
CA ALA A 50 9.45 -10.31 3.02
C ALA A 50 10.64 -9.33 3.05
N SER A 51 11.81 -9.74 2.51
CA SER A 51 12.96 -8.84 2.37
C SER A 51 12.65 -7.70 1.40
N PHE A 52 11.98 -7.99 0.28
CA PHE A 52 11.57 -6.99 -0.71
C PHE A 52 10.74 -5.87 -0.07
N LEU A 53 9.70 -6.21 0.70
CA LEU A 53 8.86 -5.22 1.40
C LEU A 53 9.65 -4.42 2.44
N ARG A 54 10.46 -5.13 3.24
CA ARG A 54 11.21 -4.55 4.37
C ARG A 54 12.32 -3.63 3.91
N ASP A 55 13.15 -4.06 2.94
CA ASP A 55 14.31 -3.30 2.46
C ASP A 55 13.88 -1.99 1.78
N ARG A 56 12.73 -2.01 1.09
CA ARG A 56 12.13 -0.82 0.49
C ARG A 56 11.33 0.03 1.46
N LYS A 57 11.05 -0.49 2.66
CA LYS A 57 10.21 0.16 3.69
C LYS A 57 8.86 0.59 3.13
N LEU A 58 8.23 -0.26 2.30
CA LEU A 58 7.01 0.12 1.59
C LEU A 58 5.89 0.46 2.57
N LEU A 59 5.66 -0.41 3.56
CA LEU A 59 4.58 -0.23 4.52
C LEU A 59 4.86 0.92 5.50
N GLU A 60 6.12 1.07 5.94
CA GLU A 60 6.53 2.16 6.84
C GLU A 60 6.36 3.53 6.17
N ARG A 61 6.74 3.65 4.89
CA ARG A 61 6.61 4.91 4.15
C ARG A 61 5.16 5.24 3.86
N SER A 62 4.36 4.24 3.47
CA SER A 62 2.93 4.41 3.21
C SER A 62 2.18 4.77 4.50
N SER A 63 2.47 4.07 5.60
CA SER A 63 1.91 4.39 6.93
C SER A 63 2.33 5.77 7.41
N ALA A 64 3.58 6.18 7.21
CA ALA A 64 4.05 7.52 7.55
C ALA A 64 3.32 8.61 6.75
N THR A 65 3.09 8.38 5.45
CA THR A 65 2.31 9.28 4.58
C THR A 65 0.88 9.43 5.10
N LEU A 66 0.25 8.32 5.47
CA LEU A 66 -1.10 8.32 6.01
C LEU A 66 -1.17 9.02 7.37
N ASN A 67 -0.26 8.67 8.28
CA ASN A 67 -0.15 9.28 9.61
C ASN A 67 0.19 10.78 9.58
N ALA A 68 0.85 11.25 8.54
CA ALA A 68 1.08 12.69 8.35
C ALA A 68 -0.20 13.43 7.92
N PHE A 69 -1.14 12.73 7.30
CA PHE A 69 -2.35 13.31 6.76
C PHE A 69 -3.55 13.21 7.71
N ILE A 70 -3.77 12.02 8.32
CA ILE A 70 -4.92 11.75 9.19
C ILE A 70 -4.49 11.17 10.53
N ASP A 71 -5.34 11.36 11.54
CA ASP A 71 -5.30 10.68 12.81
C ASP A 71 -6.59 9.87 12.98
N PRO A 72 -6.56 8.55 12.90
CA PRO A 72 -7.74 7.72 13.05
C PRO A 72 -8.29 7.69 14.49
N GLY A 73 -7.68 8.41 15.45
CA GLY A 73 -8.09 8.44 16.86
C GLY A 73 -7.85 7.12 17.61
N ARG A 74 -7.48 6.06 16.90
CA ARG A 74 -7.20 4.72 17.42
C ARG A 74 -6.06 4.07 16.64
N ARG A 75 -5.50 3.01 17.20
CA ARG A 75 -4.45 2.26 16.49
C ARG A 75 -5.08 1.36 15.44
N VAL A 76 -4.53 1.43 14.21
CA VAL A 76 -4.71 0.45 13.14
C VAL A 76 -3.36 -0.28 13.00
N THR A 77 -3.35 -1.59 13.13
CA THR A 77 -2.12 -2.37 13.02
C THR A 77 -1.94 -2.84 11.58
N VAL A 78 -0.82 -2.50 10.96
CA VAL A 78 -0.44 -2.99 9.63
C VAL A 78 0.54 -4.13 9.81
N VAL A 79 0.18 -5.32 9.37
CA VAL A 79 0.99 -6.54 9.55
C VAL A 79 1.39 -7.09 8.19
N ALA A 80 2.69 -7.20 7.95
CA ALA A 80 3.20 -7.99 6.83
C ALA A 80 3.42 -9.43 7.29
N ARG A 81 2.83 -10.41 6.60
CA ARG A 81 2.88 -11.83 6.93
C ARG A 81 2.83 -12.74 5.71
N SER A 82 3.09 -14.03 5.92
CA SER A 82 2.72 -15.06 4.94
C SER A 82 1.23 -15.38 5.07
N CYS A 83 0.50 -15.39 3.96
CA CYS A 83 -0.95 -15.56 3.95
C CYS A 83 -1.42 -16.85 3.26
N GLU A 84 -0.51 -17.63 2.70
CA GLU A 84 -0.84 -18.92 2.04
C GLU A 84 -1.86 -18.78 0.89
N GLY A 85 -1.86 -17.63 0.22
CA GLY A 85 -2.74 -17.33 -0.92
C GLY A 85 -4.08 -16.66 -0.55
N GLU A 86 -4.31 -16.34 0.73
CA GLU A 86 -5.55 -15.63 1.15
C GLU A 86 -5.66 -14.20 0.60
N GLY A 87 -4.50 -13.59 0.23
CA GLY A 87 -4.44 -12.20 -0.21
C GLY A 87 -4.39 -11.18 0.94
N SER A 88 -4.01 -9.95 0.59
CA SER A 88 -4.04 -8.82 1.52
C SER A 88 -5.47 -8.41 1.84
N GLY A 89 -5.71 -7.84 3.03
CA GLY A 89 -7.05 -7.49 3.46
C GLY A 89 -7.08 -6.66 4.75
N TYR A 90 -8.26 -6.12 5.07
CA TYR A 90 -8.56 -5.45 6.34
C TYR A 90 -9.54 -6.26 7.18
N ASP A 91 -9.19 -6.51 8.44
CA ASP A 91 -10.08 -7.10 9.44
C ASP A 91 -10.62 -6.02 10.40
N PRO A 92 -11.92 -5.70 10.35
CA PRO A 92 -12.52 -4.68 11.19
C PRO A 92 -12.61 -5.08 12.67
N GLU A 93 -12.70 -6.40 12.98
CA GLU A 93 -12.81 -6.86 14.37
C GLU A 93 -11.51 -6.55 15.13
N SER A 94 -10.37 -6.85 14.55
CA SER A 94 -9.05 -6.60 15.14
C SER A 94 -8.45 -5.24 14.74
N ARG A 95 -9.04 -4.52 13.80
CA ARG A 95 -8.51 -3.31 13.14
C ARG A 95 -7.10 -3.53 12.61
N ARG A 96 -6.98 -4.56 11.81
CA ARG A 96 -5.72 -5.05 11.28
C ARG A 96 -5.75 -5.05 9.76
N ILE A 97 -4.81 -4.35 9.17
CA ILE A 97 -4.48 -4.48 7.75
C ILE A 97 -3.43 -5.56 7.62
N GLU A 98 -3.68 -6.57 6.82
CA GLU A 98 -2.73 -7.61 6.49
C GLU A 98 -2.19 -7.40 5.09
N ILE A 99 -0.87 -7.36 4.95
CA ILE A 99 -0.20 -7.29 3.65
C ILE A 99 0.61 -8.57 3.49
N CYS A 100 0.25 -9.33 2.47
CA CYS A 100 0.78 -10.66 2.25
C CYS A 100 2.14 -10.64 1.56
N TYR A 101 3.10 -11.41 2.07
CA TYR A 101 4.40 -11.55 1.41
C TYR A 101 4.28 -12.24 0.06
N ASP A 102 3.40 -13.22 -0.04
CA ASP A 102 3.15 -14.00 -1.25
C ASP A 102 2.51 -13.18 -2.38
N ASP A 103 1.86 -12.06 -2.09
CA ASP A 103 1.40 -11.11 -3.12
C ASP A 103 2.55 -10.58 -3.98
N VAL A 104 3.73 -10.38 -3.39
CA VAL A 104 4.93 -9.95 -4.15
C VAL A 104 5.27 -10.95 -5.27
N ALA A 105 5.22 -12.25 -4.98
CA ALA A 105 5.48 -13.30 -5.96
C ALA A 105 4.38 -13.39 -7.01
N ARG A 106 3.10 -13.23 -6.58
CA ARG A 106 1.93 -13.22 -7.47
C ARG A 106 2.02 -12.08 -8.47
N GLU A 107 2.25 -10.86 -8.02
CA GLU A 107 2.39 -9.70 -8.89
C GLU A 107 3.55 -9.84 -9.89
N ARG A 108 4.70 -10.37 -9.43
CA ARG A 108 5.82 -10.66 -10.34
C ARG A 108 5.46 -11.71 -11.38
N ALA A 109 4.67 -12.72 -11.04
CA ALA A 109 4.24 -13.74 -11.97
C ALA A 109 3.30 -13.16 -13.01
N LEU A 110 2.29 -12.40 -12.60
CA LEU A 110 1.32 -11.72 -13.46
C LEU A 110 2.02 -10.86 -14.54
N PHE A 111 2.89 -9.95 -14.12
CA PHE A 111 3.64 -9.12 -15.06
C PHE A 111 4.54 -9.93 -15.99
N ARG A 112 5.14 -11.03 -15.52
CA ARG A 112 5.95 -11.93 -16.36
C ARG A 112 5.14 -12.66 -17.39
N HIS A 113 3.97 -13.20 -17.02
CA HIS A 113 3.08 -13.91 -17.97
C HIS A 113 2.67 -12.99 -19.11
N ALA A 114 2.44 -11.73 -18.82
CA ALA A 114 2.12 -10.69 -19.80
C ALA A 114 3.34 -10.23 -20.65
N GLY A 115 4.49 -10.88 -20.52
CA GLY A 115 5.70 -10.57 -21.28
C GLY A 115 6.49 -9.37 -20.77
N TYR A 116 6.07 -8.78 -19.65
CA TYR A 116 6.86 -7.76 -18.98
C TYR A 116 8.08 -8.39 -18.31
N ARG A 117 9.17 -7.66 -18.30
CA ARG A 117 10.28 -7.96 -17.38
C ARG A 117 10.01 -7.14 -16.14
N PRO A 118 9.46 -7.74 -15.08
CA PRO A 118 9.08 -6.94 -13.92
C PRO A 118 10.33 -6.31 -13.35
N ALA A 119 10.35 -5.02 -13.38
CA ALA A 119 11.19 -4.26 -12.51
C ALA A 119 10.53 -4.29 -11.13
N ASP A 120 11.31 -4.41 -10.09
CA ASP A 120 10.82 -4.37 -8.71
C ASP A 120 10.02 -3.09 -8.40
N GLU A 121 10.15 -2.07 -9.25
CA GLU A 121 9.44 -0.80 -9.11
C GLU A 121 7.93 -0.92 -9.45
N GLU A 122 7.58 -1.73 -10.46
CA GLU A 122 6.19 -1.99 -10.83
C GLU A 122 5.47 -2.74 -9.71
N VAL A 123 6.10 -3.80 -9.22
CA VAL A 123 5.57 -4.60 -8.11
C VAL A 123 5.42 -3.75 -6.84
N ALA A 124 6.43 -2.94 -6.51
CA ALA A 124 6.35 -2.04 -5.37
C ALA A 124 5.21 -1.01 -5.51
N ALA A 125 4.97 -0.54 -6.73
CA ALA A 125 3.91 0.43 -7.01
C ALA A 125 2.50 -0.16 -6.81
N VAL A 126 2.29 -1.41 -7.23
CA VAL A 126 1.04 -2.15 -6.99
C VAL A 126 0.82 -2.35 -5.48
N LEU A 127 1.83 -2.86 -4.77
CA LEU A 127 1.71 -3.09 -3.32
C LEU A 127 1.50 -1.81 -2.49
N VAL A 128 1.96 -0.66 -2.96
CA VAL A 128 1.62 0.63 -2.34
C VAL A 128 0.17 1.00 -2.59
N GLU A 129 -0.36 0.71 -3.76
CA GLU A 129 -1.79 0.88 -4.04
C GLU A 129 -2.64 -0.04 -3.17
N THR A 130 -2.33 -1.34 -3.12
CA THR A 130 -2.97 -2.33 -2.24
C THR A 130 -2.99 -1.85 -0.79
N PHE A 131 -1.86 -1.35 -0.27
CA PHE A 131 -1.82 -0.80 1.08
C PHE A 131 -2.82 0.34 1.28
N PHE A 132 -2.94 1.27 0.32
CA PHE A 132 -3.88 2.39 0.46
C PHE A 132 -5.33 1.95 0.24
N HIS A 133 -5.59 0.91 -0.53
CA HIS A 133 -6.89 0.29 -0.65
C HIS A 133 -7.34 -0.29 0.70
N GLU A 134 -6.52 -1.13 1.33
CA GLU A 134 -6.80 -1.70 2.64
C GLU A 134 -6.91 -0.63 3.75
N ALA A 135 -6.12 0.42 3.64
CA ALA A 135 -6.26 1.59 4.51
C ALA A 135 -7.59 2.34 4.26
N GLY A 136 -8.15 2.25 3.06
CA GLY A 136 -9.47 2.75 2.71
C GLY A 136 -10.56 2.08 3.54
N HIS A 137 -10.56 0.74 3.62
CA HIS A 137 -11.47 -0.03 4.49
C HIS A 137 -11.31 0.35 5.95
N ALA A 138 -10.07 0.46 6.43
CA ALA A 138 -9.81 0.89 7.81
C ALA A 138 -10.35 2.31 8.11
N VAL A 139 -10.30 3.23 7.15
CA VAL A 139 -10.85 4.58 7.29
C VAL A 139 -12.37 4.57 7.23
N ILE A 140 -12.97 3.73 6.40
CA ILE A 140 -14.42 3.53 6.31
C ILE A 140 -14.95 3.04 7.66
N ASP A 141 -14.31 2.02 8.26
CA ASP A 141 -14.64 1.51 9.60
C ASP A 141 -14.48 2.58 10.70
N VAL A 142 -13.37 3.32 10.69
CA VAL A 142 -13.10 4.38 11.67
C VAL A 142 -14.13 5.49 11.62
N LEU A 143 -14.65 5.81 10.45
CA LEU A 143 -15.65 6.84 10.21
C LEU A 143 -17.09 6.32 10.35
N ASP A 144 -17.27 5.02 10.63
CA ASP A 144 -18.59 4.36 10.70
C ASP A 144 -19.44 4.63 9.43
N LEU A 145 -18.81 4.52 8.26
CA LEU A 145 -19.50 4.70 6.99
C LEU A 145 -20.19 3.40 6.59
N SER A 146 -21.42 3.51 6.12
CA SER A 146 -22.18 2.35 5.64
C SER A 146 -22.24 2.35 4.12
N PHE A 147 -21.77 1.25 3.53
CA PHE A 147 -21.82 0.95 2.11
C PHE A 147 -22.43 -0.44 1.88
N THR A 148 -22.78 -0.76 0.66
CA THR A 148 -22.92 -2.15 0.21
C THR A 148 -21.52 -2.66 -0.16
N ASP A 149 -21.30 -3.99 -0.14
CA ASP A 149 -19.99 -4.59 -0.34
C ASP A 149 -19.23 -3.99 -1.53
N ARG A 150 -19.80 -4.05 -2.73
CA ARG A 150 -19.19 -3.44 -3.93
C ARG A 150 -18.98 -1.93 -3.85
N ALA A 151 -19.87 -1.20 -3.17
CA ALA A 151 -19.70 0.26 -3.03
C ALA A 151 -18.59 0.59 -2.03
N GLU A 152 -18.32 -0.29 -1.08
CA GLU A 152 -17.19 -0.18 -0.17
C GLU A 152 -15.87 -0.38 -0.90
N GLU A 153 -15.79 -1.43 -1.72
CA GLU A 153 -14.63 -1.71 -2.58
C GLU A 153 -14.32 -0.54 -3.53
N ASP A 154 -15.33 -0.02 -4.21
CA ASP A 154 -15.17 1.16 -5.06
C ASP A 154 -14.73 2.40 -4.25
N ALA A 155 -15.18 2.54 -3.00
CA ALA A 155 -14.76 3.62 -2.11
C ALA A 155 -13.32 3.43 -1.63
N ALA A 156 -12.88 2.20 -1.33
CA ALA A 156 -11.49 1.88 -0.99
C ALA A 156 -10.55 2.19 -2.17
N ASP A 157 -10.91 1.82 -3.40
CA ASP A 157 -10.18 2.19 -4.62
C ASP A 157 -10.07 3.72 -4.79
N GLN A 158 -11.16 4.45 -4.54
CA GLN A 158 -11.17 5.90 -4.59
C GLN A 158 -10.27 6.53 -3.52
N PHE A 159 -10.22 5.93 -2.32
CA PHE A 159 -9.33 6.38 -1.25
C PHE A 159 -7.86 6.12 -1.62
N ALA A 160 -7.54 4.94 -2.17
CA ALA A 160 -6.20 4.64 -2.68
C ALA A 160 -5.77 5.67 -3.75
N ALA A 161 -6.63 5.92 -4.74
CA ALA A 161 -6.37 6.94 -5.75
C ALA A 161 -6.16 8.34 -5.14
N LEU A 162 -6.96 8.73 -4.13
CA LEU A 162 -6.79 10.00 -3.43
C LEU A 162 -5.42 10.09 -2.76
N MET A 163 -5.01 9.06 -2.04
CA MET A 163 -3.73 9.04 -1.32
C MET A 163 -2.54 9.05 -2.27
N LEU A 164 -2.62 8.31 -3.36
CA LEU A 164 -1.58 8.27 -4.39
C LEU A 164 -1.46 9.60 -5.12
N LEU A 165 -2.54 10.17 -5.60
CA LEU A 165 -2.53 11.44 -6.36
C LEU A 165 -2.12 12.65 -5.51
N ARG A 166 -2.12 12.54 -4.18
CA ARG A 166 -1.51 13.54 -3.28
C ARG A 166 0.02 13.51 -3.28
N GLN A 167 0.64 12.40 -3.69
CA GLN A 167 2.09 12.18 -3.66
C GLN A 167 2.81 12.60 -4.95
N SER A 168 2.12 13.26 -5.87
CA SER A 168 2.69 13.71 -7.15
C SER A 168 3.15 12.54 -8.05
N GLY A 169 4.31 12.66 -8.72
CA GLY A 169 4.75 11.74 -9.77
C GLY A 169 4.90 10.27 -9.34
N ASP A 170 5.32 10.00 -8.11
CA ASP A 170 5.44 8.61 -7.62
C ASP A 170 4.06 7.97 -7.42
N GLY A 171 3.10 8.73 -6.90
CA GLY A 171 1.74 8.26 -6.76
C GLY A 171 1.00 8.12 -8.11
N GLU A 172 1.24 9.04 -9.05
CA GLU A 172 0.73 8.90 -10.43
C GLU A 172 1.25 7.62 -11.09
N ARG A 173 2.52 7.27 -10.84
CA ARG A 173 3.14 6.04 -11.32
C ARG A 173 2.50 4.80 -10.68
N SER A 174 2.33 4.80 -9.36
CA SER A 174 1.67 3.69 -8.65
C SER A 174 0.27 3.44 -9.18
N LEU A 175 -0.53 4.48 -9.39
CA LEU A 175 -1.88 4.35 -9.92
C LEU A 175 -1.91 3.81 -11.36
N ARG A 176 -0.88 4.13 -12.18
CA ARG A 176 -0.73 3.56 -13.53
C ARG A 176 -0.42 2.07 -13.49
N PHE A 177 0.46 1.65 -12.58
CA PHE A 177 0.83 0.23 -12.46
C PHE A 177 -0.28 -0.59 -11.82
N ALA A 178 -1.03 -0.06 -10.87
CA ALA A 178 -2.24 -0.70 -10.36
C ALA A 178 -3.30 -0.87 -11.47
N ALA A 179 -3.57 0.17 -12.26
CA ALA A 179 -4.45 0.03 -13.42
C ALA A 179 -3.95 -1.02 -14.42
N LYS A 180 -2.61 -1.13 -14.60
CA LYS A 180 -2.02 -2.15 -15.47
C LYS A 180 -2.15 -3.55 -14.91
N GLU A 181 -1.97 -3.71 -13.60
CA GLU A 181 -2.21 -4.97 -12.89
C GLU A 181 -3.65 -5.43 -13.13
N TYR A 182 -4.65 -4.59 -12.89
CA TYR A 182 -6.07 -4.93 -13.16
C TYR A 182 -6.36 -5.24 -14.64
N GLU A 183 -5.67 -4.59 -15.59
CA GLU A 183 -5.77 -4.96 -17.01
C GLU A 183 -5.28 -6.39 -17.27
N LEU A 184 -4.18 -6.77 -16.61
CA LEU A 184 -3.58 -8.09 -16.78
C LEU A 184 -4.42 -9.17 -16.09
N THR A 185 -4.92 -8.91 -14.89
CA THR A 185 -5.85 -9.78 -14.19
C THR A 185 -7.10 -10.02 -15.03
N ALA A 186 -7.72 -8.98 -15.59
CA ALA A 186 -8.87 -9.12 -16.48
C ALA A 186 -8.57 -9.99 -17.72
N ALA A 187 -7.35 -9.93 -18.24
CA ALA A 187 -6.96 -10.75 -19.39
C ALA A 187 -6.73 -12.22 -19.00
N GLU A 188 -6.22 -12.50 -17.78
CA GLU A 188 -6.12 -13.87 -17.25
C GLU A 188 -7.52 -14.45 -16.99
N GLU A 189 -8.42 -13.71 -16.33
CA GLU A 189 -9.81 -14.11 -16.09
C GLU A 189 -10.55 -14.46 -17.40
N GLU A 190 -10.38 -13.64 -18.46
CA GLU A 190 -10.98 -13.89 -19.77
C GLU A 190 -10.40 -15.16 -20.41
N ALA A 191 -9.09 -15.42 -20.29
CA ALA A 191 -8.45 -16.60 -20.85
C ALA A 191 -8.89 -17.88 -20.12
N ASP A 192 -9.03 -17.82 -18.80
CA ASP A 192 -9.50 -18.94 -17.98
C ASP A 192 -10.97 -19.28 -18.28
N ALA A 193 -11.82 -18.26 -18.44
CA ALA A 193 -13.23 -18.44 -18.80
C ALA A 193 -13.42 -19.07 -20.19
N GLU A 194 -12.48 -18.88 -21.12
CA GLU A 194 -12.50 -19.52 -22.44
C GLU A 194 -12.03 -20.98 -22.40
N SER A 195 -11.28 -21.38 -21.35
CA SER A 195 -10.69 -22.70 -21.19
C SER A 195 -11.57 -23.69 -20.44
N ASP A 196 -12.47 -23.20 -19.58
CA ASP A 196 -13.37 -24.02 -18.81
C ASP A 196 -14.65 -24.30 -19.66
N ASP A 197 -14.87 -25.59 -19.97
CA ASP A 197 -16.17 -26.06 -20.45
C ASP A 197 -17.23 -25.71 -19.38
N ALA A 198 -18.15 -24.83 -19.72
CA ALA A 198 -19.07 -24.08 -18.90
C ALA A 198 -19.99 -24.93 -17.99
N ASP A 199 -19.45 -25.46 -16.89
CA ASP A 199 -20.22 -26.05 -15.78
C ASP A 199 -19.77 -25.46 -14.42
N GLY A 200 -19.11 -24.31 -14.39
CA GLY A 200 -18.75 -23.59 -13.18
C GLY A 200 -19.94 -22.84 -12.62
N ASP A 201 -20.41 -23.24 -11.46
CA ASP A 201 -21.31 -22.45 -10.61
C ASP A 201 -20.66 -21.10 -10.29
N ASP A 202 -21.02 -20.05 -11.02
CA ASP A 202 -20.65 -18.64 -10.76
C ASP A 202 -21.24 -18.13 -9.43
N GLY A 203 -21.21 -18.97 -8.41
CA GLY A 203 -21.79 -18.70 -7.10
C GLY A 203 -20.96 -17.78 -6.22
N ASP A 204 -19.75 -17.43 -6.60
CA ASP A 204 -18.94 -16.55 -5.78
C ASP A 204 -19.14 -15.10 -6.22
N ARG A 205 -19.83 -14.39 -5.37
CA ARG A 205 -20.06 -12.95 -5.50
C ARG A 205 -18.75 -12.26 -5.21
N ASP A 206 -17.99 -12.02 -6.27
CA ASP A 206 -16.86 -11.10 -6.19
C ASP A 206 -17.38 -9.74 -5.66
N GLU A 207 -16.98 -9.40 -4.45
CA GLU A 207 -17.35 -8.15 -3.78
C GLU A 207 -16.79 -6.95 -4.55
N HIS A 208 -15.71 -7.17 -5.29
CA HIS A 208 -15.07 -6.15 -6.12
C HIS A 208 -15.83 -5.86 -7.42
N SER A 209 -15.62 -4.69 -7.95
CA SER A 209 -15.93 -4.39 -9.34
C SER A 209 -15.00 -5.20 -10.27
N PRO A 210 -15.48 -5.65 -11.45
CA PRO A 210 -14.64 -6.38 -12.41
C PRO A 210 -13.30 -5.70 -12.65
N ALA A 211 -12.22 -6.47 -12.74
CA ALA A 211 -10.85 -5.95 -12.85
C ALA A 211 -10.69 -4.94 -13.99
N ARG A 212 -11.32 -5.19 -15.16
CA ARG A 212 -11.37 -4.23 -16.27
C ARG A 212 -12.00 -2.88 -15.89
N LEU A 213 -13.03 -2.88 -15.04
CA LEU A 213 -13.69 -1.65 -14.57
C LEU A 213 -12.80 -0.91 -13.57
N ARG A 214 -12.16 -1.63 -12.64
CA ARG A 214 -11.18 -1.07 -11.69
C ARG A 214 -10.04 -0.39 -12.43
N ALA A 215 -9.45 -1.04 -13.45
CA ALA A 215 -8.45 -0.46 -14.33
C ALA A 215 -8.91 0.87 -14.95
N ALA A 216 -10.10 0.87 -15.56
CA ALA A 216 -10.67 2.07 -16.19
C ALA A 216 -10.92 3.19 -15.17
N ASN A 217 -11.36 2.87 -13.96
CA ASN A 217 -11.61 3.84 -12.89
C ASN A 217 -10.30 4.46 -12.38
N HIS A 218 -9.25 3.67 -12.17
CA HIS A 218 -7.92 4.17 -11.78
C HIS A 218 -7.36 5.14 -12.83
N LEU A 219 -7.42 4.76 -14.12
CA LEU A 219 -7.00 5.64 -15.22
C LEU A 219 -7.88 6.89 -15.32
N CYS A 220 -9.17 6.78 -15.01
CA CYS A 220 -10.09 7.93 -15.01
C CYS A 220 -9.76 8.90 -13.88
N HIS A 221 -9.47 8.43 -12.66
CA HIS A 221 -9.04 9.27 -11.55
C HIS A 221 -7.72 9.98 -11.87
N LEU A 222 -6.76 9.24 -12.43
CA LEU A 222 -5.49 9.81 -12.88
C LEU A 222 -5.70 10.89 -13.95
N HIS A 223 -6.47 10.58 -15.00
CA HIS A 223 -6.76 11.54 -16.08
C HIS A 223 -7.54 12.75 -15.56
N GLY A 224 -8.55 12.51 -14.74
CA GLY A 224 -9.37 13.56 -14.13
C GLY A 224 -8.60 14.50 -13.22
N SER A 225 -7.56 14.00 -12.54
CA SER A 225 -6.70 14.82 -11.67
C SER A 225 -5.81 15.78 -12.42
N ALA A 226 -5.34 15.41 -13.62
CA ALA A 226 -4.40 16.17 -14.42
C ALA A 226 -4.51 15.87 -15.93
N PRO A 227 -5.61 16.29 -16.61
CA PRO A 227 -5.87 15.90 -17.99
C PRO A 227 -4.75 16.29 -18.98
N GLY A 228 -4.04 17.37 -18.67
CA GLY A 228 -2.93 17.86 -19.53
C GLY A 228 -1.71 16.94 -19.52
N ARG A 229 -1.45 16.23 -18.40
CA ARG A 229 -0.27 15.37 -18.20
C ARG A 229 -0.53 13.89 -18.45
N SER A 230 -1.79 13.47 -18.50
CA SER A 230 -2.21 12.06 -18.56
C SER A 230 -3.05 11.74 -19.81
N ARG A 231 -2.76 12.41 -20.93
CA ARG A 231 -3.44 12.14 -22.21
C ARG A 231 -3.11 10.76 -22.78
N ASP A 232 -1.97 10.24 -22.44
CA ASP A 232 -1.43 8.95 -22.84
C ASP A 232 -2.21 7.76 -22.27
N VAL A 233 -2.98 7.93 -21.18
CA VAL A 233 -3.81 6.85 -20.61
C VAL A 233 -5.15 6.68 -21.32
N VAL A 234 -5.50 7.61 -22.21
CA VAL A 234 -6.74 7.48 -23.01
C VAL A 234 -6.49 6.53 -24.18
N GLY A 235 -7.11 5.35 -24.11
CA GLY A 235 -6.88 4.26 -25.06
C GLY A 235 -7.99 3.22 -25.02
N SER A 236 -7.60 1.95 -25.05
CA SER A 236 -8.53 0.80 -25.04
C SER A 236 -9.26 0.67 -23.70
N THR A 237 -8.55 0.80 -22.60
CA THR A 237 -9.10 0.65 -21.24
C THR A 237 -9.89 1.89 -20.83
N LEU A 238 -9.33 3.09 -21.02
CA LEU A 238 -10.03 4.34 -20.80
C LEU A 238 -10.45 4.96 -22.14
N SER A 239 -11.65 4.66 -22.62
CA SER A 239 -12.14 5.20 -23.89
C SER A 239 -12.25 6.74 -23.88
N ARG A 240 -12.18 7.38 -25.04
CA ARG A 240 -12.33 8.84 -25.17
C ARG A 240 -13.66 9.35 -24.60
N SER A 241 -14.74 8.59 -24.78
CA SER A 241 -16.06 8.93 -24.23
C SER A 241 -16.05 8.89 -22.70
N ARG A 242 -15.42 7.88 -22.09
CA ARG A 242 -15.26 7.77 -20.63
C ARG A 242 -14.38 8.88 -20.09
N ALA A 243 -13.25 9.16 -20.74
CA ALA A 243 -12.27 10.17 -20.35
C ALA A 243 -12.87 11.59 -20.28
N ALA A 244 -13.84 11.90 -21.12
CA ALA A 244 -14.53 13.20 -21.13
C ALA A 244 -15.23 13.52 -19.79
N GLY A 245 -15.66 12.51 -19.03
CA GLY A 245 -16.31 12.65 -17.72
C GLY A 245 -15.36 12.65 -16.52
N CYS A 246 -14.11 12.20 -16.69
CA CYS A 246 -13.20 11.90 -15.58
C CYS A 246 -12.86 13.13 -14.72
N GLY A 247 -12.76 14.32 -15.30
CA GLY A 247 -12.50 15.55 -14.53
C GLY A 247 -13.61 15.85 -13.51
N THR A 248 -14.87 15.71 -13.92
CA THR A 248 -16.04 15.91 -13.05
C THR A 248 -16.12 14.80 -12.00
N GLU A 249 -15.89 13.56 -12.40
CA GLU A 249 -15.89 12.41 -11.50
C GLU A 249 -14.83 12.54 -10.42
N TRP A 250 -13.58 12.82 -10.80
CA TRP A 250 -12.50 13.03 -9.84
C TRP A 250 -12.78 14.18 -8.89
N ALA A 251 -13.30 15.29 -9.38
CA ALA A 251 -13.67 16.42 -8.51
C ALA A 251 -14.71 16.02 -7.46
N ARG A 252 -15.70 15.19 -7.84
CA ARG A 252 -16.72 14.65 -6.92
C ARG A 252 -16.12 13.70 -5.92
N VAL A 253 -15.30 12.72 -6.36
CA VAL A 253 -14.63 11.74 -5.49
C VAL A 253 -13.73 12.45 -4.48
N ARG A 254 -12.86 13.33 -4.95
CA ARG A 254 -11.97 14.11 -4.08
C ARG A 254 -12.74 14.97 -3.08
N GLY A 255 -13.82 15.62 -3.52
CA GLY A 255 -14.67 16.44 -2.65
C GLY A 255 -15.31 15.61 -1.54
N ALA A 256 -15.93 14.48 -1.89
CA ALA A 256 -16.58 13.58 -0.96
C ALA A 256 -15.59 13.03 0.10
N TRP A 257 -14.41 12.57 -0.33
CA TRP A 257 -13.39 12.09 0.61
C TRP A 257 -12.81 13.22 1.48
N THR A 258 -12.61 14.43 0.93
CA THR A 258 -12.14 15.58 1.72
C THR A 258 -13.13 15.95 2.83
N GLU A 259 -14.44 15.89 2.55
CA GLU A 259 -15.49 16.13 3.52
C GLU A 259 -15.53 15.04 4.59
N ARG A 260 -15.51 13.76 4.20
CA ARG A 260 -15.52 12.62 5.12
C ARG A 260 -14.30 12.60 6.03
N LEU A 261 -13.13 12.92 5.49
CA LEU A 261 -11.88 12.93 6.25
C LEU A 261 -11.70 14.13 7.17
N ALA A 262 -12.54 15.16 7.05
CA ALA A 262 -12.40 16.41 7.85
C ALA A 262 -12.24 16.17 9.37
N PRO A 263 -12.95 15.21 10.01
CA PRO A 263 -12.76 14.92 11.44
C PRO A 263 -11.41 14.31 11.79
N LEU A 264 -10.75 13.66 10.82
CA LEU A 264 -9.50 12.92 11.02
C LEU A 264 -8.27 13.70 10.59
N LEU A 265 -8.42 14.83 9.88
CA LEU A 265 -7.28 15.58 9.34
C LEU A 265 -6.38 16.09 10.49
N ARG A 266 -5.09 15.83 10.35
CA ARG A 266 -4.10 16.44 11.24
C ARG A 266 -3.98 17.94 10.95
N ARG A 267 -3.95 18.72 12.03
CA ARG A 267 -3.81 20.19 12.01
C ARG A 267 -2.36 20.60 12.10
#